data_8410205542ec9ef96facea724d07a728
#
_entry.id   8410205542ec9ef96facea724d07a728
#
_cell.length_a   1.000
_cell.length_b   1.000
_cell.length_c   1.000
_cell.angle_alpha   90.00
_cell.angle_beta   90.00
_cell.angle_gamma   90.00
#
_symmetry.space_group_name_H-M   'P 1'
#
loop_
_entity.id
_entity.type
_entity.pdbx_description
1 polymer ?
#
loop_
_entity_poly.entity_id
_entity_poly.type
_entity_poly.pdbx_seq_one_letter_code
_entity_poly.pdbx_strand_id
1 'polypeptide(L)'
;TPTTPTDPAKPGISVTGTYTYNGSEHTAAVTGYDSTTMDISGNTGTDAGDYTVSVTSRTGKWADGSTEAVTAAWSISKATQEAPNGLVGVAPTIEGGSDGRITGVTDKMEYRMAGDGSYTACVGTEIENLSAGNYFVRYGEDQNHFASPDGEVTVGDGTPLADCAITFNAGGGSGSMESKTVKEGTN
;
A
#
# COMPACT_ATOMS: atom_id res chain seq x y z
N THR A 1 9.97 53.94 -31.87
CA THR A 1 10.77 52.80 -32.40
C THR A 1 10.53 51.59 -31.50
N PRO A 2 10.17 50.41 -32.07
CA PRO A 2 10.08 49.18 -31.27
C PRO A 2 11.47 48.93 -30.66
N THR A 3 11.53 48.80 -29.33
CA THR A 3 12.76 48.37 -28.65
C THR A 3 12.96 46.89 -28.91
N THR A 4 14.10 46.52 -29.49
CA THR A 4 14.49 45.09 -29.61
C THR A 4 14.55 44.50 -28.20
N PRO A 5 13.91 43.35 -27.96
CA PRO A 5 14.00 42.71 -26.66
C PRO A 5 15.46 42.41 -26.30
N THR A 6 15.87 42.81 -25.11
CA THR A 6 17.24 42.54 -24.63
C THR A 6 17.27 41.10 -24.08
N ASP A 7 18.30 40.34 -24.47
CA ASP A 7 18.50 38.98 -23.96
C ASP A 7 18.71 39.01 -22.43
N PRO A 8 17.95 38.23 -21.66
CA PRO A 8 18.06 38.22 -20.20
C PRO A 8 19.37 37.52 -19.76
N ALA A 9 19.87 37.90 -18.59
CA ALA A 9 20.96 37.16 -17.96
C ALA A 9 20.54 35.74 -17.64
N LYS A 10 21.43 34.77 -17.83
CA LYS A 10 21.18 33.37 -17.50
C LYS A 10 20.99 33.24 -16.00
N PRO A 11 19.82 32.78 -15.49
CA PRO A 11 19.53 32.75 -14.05
C PRO A 11 20.21 31.58 -13.35
N GLY A 12 20.48 31.74 -12.07
CA GLY A 12 20.61 30.60 -11.17
C GLY A 12 19.24 30.30 -10.58
N ILE A 13 18.63 29.15 -10.93
CA ILE A 13 17.34 28.76 -10.39
C ILE A 13 17.49 27.72 -9.28
N SER A 14 16.59 27.75 -8.32
CA SER A 14 16.42 26.68 -7.34
C SER A 14 14.94 26.49 -7.01
N VAL A 15 14.57 25.29 -6.63
CA VAL A 15 13.23 24.98 -6.13
C VAL A 15 13.26 25.00 -4.60
N THR A 16 12.26 25.66 -4.02
CA THR A 16 12.07 25.71 -2.56
C THR A 16 10.75 25.03 -2.17
N GLY A 17 10.69 24.51 -0.95
CA GLY A 17 9.50 23.82 -0.45
C GLY A 17 9.63 22.30 -0.51
N THR A 18 8.77 21.65 0.25
CA THR A 18 8.59 20.19 0.27
C THR A 18 7.16 19.89 -0.12
N TYR A 19 6.99 18.89 -0.98
CA TYR A 19 5.70 18.50 -1.51
C TYR A 19 5.44 17.04 -1.16
N THR A 20 4.21 16.76 -0.72
CA THR A 20 3.74 15.40 -0.43
C THR A 20 2.45 15.19 -1.21
N TYR A 21 2.29 14.02 -1.78
CA TYR A 21 1.08 13.66 -2.51
C TYR A 21 -0.18 13.88 -1.67
N ASN A 22 -1.17 14.53 -2.28
CA ASN A 22 -2.48 14.84 -1.67
C ASN A 22 -3.65 14.73 -2.67
N GLY A 23 -3.40 14.15 -3.85
CA GLY A 23 -4.38 14.02 -4.92
C GLY A 23 -4.61 15.28 -5.75
N SER A 24 -3.93 16.39 -5.43
CA SER A 24 -4.04 17.66 -6.16
C SER A 24 -2.72 18.01 -6.84
N GLU A 25 -2.80 18.85 -7.88
CA GLU A 25 -1.60 19.38 -8.52
C GLU A 25 -0.82 20.29 -7.56
N HIS A 26 0.48 20.04 -7.46
CA HIS A 26 1.46 20.90 -6.82
C HIS A 26 2.18 21.76 -7.84
N THR A 27 2.46 23.01 -7.48
CA THR A 27 3.29 23.91 -8.26
C THR A 27 4.57 24.22 -7.48
N ALA A 28 5.71 23.84 -8.04
CA ALA A 28 7.00 24.10 -7.43
C ALA A 28 7.32 25.61 -7.36
N ALA A 29 7.70 26.08 -6.19
CA ALA A 29 8.15 27.46 -5.99
C ALA A 29 9.59 27.60 -6.51
N VAL A 30 9.76 28.29 -7.63
CA VAL A 30 11.05 28.45 -8.32
C VAL A 30 11.59 29.86 -8.07
N THR A 31 12.79 29.93 -7.49
CA THR A 31 13.51 31.20 -7.34
C THR A 31 14.42 31.46 -8.54
N GLY A 32 14.72 32.74 -8.83
CA GLY A 32 15.56 33.12 -9.97
C GLY A 32 14.82 33.18 -11.31
N TYR A 33 13.55 32.83 -11.36
CA TYR A 33 12.69 32.89 -12.52
C TYR A 33 12.01 34.29 -12.62
N ASP A 34 12.05 34.90 -13.80
CA ASP A 34 11.35 36.14 -14.12
C ASP A 34 10.37 35.90 -15.28
N SER A 35 9.08 35.91 -14.95
CA SER A 35 7.99 35.67 -15.90
C SER A 35 7.87 36.71 -17.03
N THR A 36 8.56 37.84 -16.95
CA THR A 36 8.54 38.87 -18.00
C THR A 36 9.51 38.57 -19.15
N THR A 37 10.60 37.86 -18.86
CA THR A 37 11.71 37.60 -19.78
C THR A 37 11.97 36.11 -20.03
N MET A 38 11.35 35.22 -19.24
CA MET A 38 11.62 33.80 -19.29
C MET A 38 10.32 33.00 -19.39
N ASP A 39 10.42 31.79 -19.93
CA ASP A 39 9.37 30.77 -19.90
C ASP A 39 9.77 29.63 -18.96
N ILE A 40 8.78 29.02 -18.30
CA ILE A 40 8.97 27.94 -17.34
C ILE A 40 8.11 26.74 -17.73
N SER A 41 8.64 25.54 -17.53
CA SER A 41 7.91 24.28 -17.70
C SER A 41 8.39 23.24 -16.70
N GLY A 42 7.59 22.17 -16.49
CA GLY A 42 7.92 21.09 -15.56
C GLY A 42 7.87 21.47 -14.09
N ASN A 43 7.30 22.63 -13.76
CA ASN A 43 7.14 23.12 -12.40
C ASN A 43 5.81 22.70 -11.76
N THR A 44 4.99 21.87 -12.42
CA THR A 44 3.77 21.28 -11.87
C THR A 44 3.83 19.77 -11.92
N GLY A 45 3.16 19.12 -10.97
CA GLY A 45 3.03 17.68 -10.87
C GLY A 45 1.94 17.28 -9.88
N THR A 46 1.35 16.10 -10.07
CA THR A 46 0.28 15.58 -9.20
C THR A 46 0.75 14.34 -8.45
N ASP A 47 1.39 13.39 -9.14
CA ASP A 47 1.79 12.13 -8.55
C ASP A 47 3.11 12.23 -7.78
N ALA A 48 3.32 11.32 -6.85
CA ALA A 48 4.61 11.20 -6.18
C ALA A 48 5.70 10.77 -7.19
N GLY A 49 6.85 11.44 -7.13
CA GLY A 49 7.95 11.19 -8.06
C GLY A 49 8.88 12.37 -8.18
N ASP A 50 9.89 12.21 -9.05
CA ASP A 50 10.89 13.20 -9.35
C ASP A 50 10.52 14.00 -10.60
N TYR A 51 10.72 15.30 -10.54
CA TYR A 51 10.38 16.26 -11.59
C TYR A 51 11.58 17.16 -11.89
N THR A 52 11.55 17.80 -13.04
CA THR A 52 12.56 18.77 -13.43
C THR A 52 11.89 20.03 -13.95
N VAL A 53 12.16 21.14 -13.28
CA VAL A 53 11.84 22.47 -13.82
C VAL A 53 12.83 22.82 -14.91
N SER A 54 12.33 23.42 -15.98
CA SER A 54 13.12 23.95 -17.09
C SER A 54 12.73 25.39 -17.36
N VAL A 55 13.71 26.28 -17.37
CA VAL A 55 13.55 27.72 -17.65
C VAL A 55 14.34 28.08 -18.90
N THR A 56 13.68 28.74 -19.84
CA THR A 56 14.26 29.21 -21.10
C THR A 56 14.06 30.71 -21.28
N SER A 57 14.98 31.34 -22.03
CA SER A 57 14.82 32.76 -22.42
C SER A 57 13.73 32.91 -23.49
N ARG A 58 12.84 33.88 -23.35
CA ARG A 58 11.85 34.24 -24.39
C ARG A 58 12.43 34.75 -25.67
N THR A 59 13.65 35.28 -25.63
CA THR A 59 14.36 35.73 -26.84
C THR A 59 15.10 34.59 -27.56
N GLY A 60 15.07 33.36 -26.99
CA GLY A 60 15.72 32.17 -27.53
C GLY A 60 17.19 32.03 -27.15
N LYS A 61 17.77 33.01 -26.46
CA LYS A 61 19.16 32.96 -25.96
C LYS A 61 19.33 33.81 -24.71
N TRP A 62 20.37 33.53 -23.97
CA TRP A 62 20.77 34.28 -22.78
C TRP A 62 21.79 35.41 -23.21
N ALA A 63 22.03 36.34 -22.32
CA ALA A 63 22.94 37.46 -22.55
C ALA A 63 24.41 37.00 -22.78
N ASP A 64 24.77 35.79 -22.34
CA ASP A 64 26.05 35.14 -22.61
C ASP A 64 26.10 34.43 -23.98
N GLY A 65 25.00 34.47 -24.75
CA GLY A 65 24.88 33.84 -26.06
C GLY A 65 24.47 32.35 -26.01
N SER A 66 24.39 31.75 -24.86
CA SER A 66 23.95 30.35 -24.72
C SER A 66 22.45 30.21 -24.94
N THR A 67 21.98 29.01 -25.36
CA THR A 67 20.57 28.70 -25.67
C THR A 67 20.02 27.60 -24.82
N GLU A 68 20.84 26.89 -24.05
CA GLU A 68 20.36 25.77 -23.21
C GLU A 68 19.46 26.25 -22.08
N ALA A 69 18.42 25.45 -21.80
CA ALA A 69 17.56 25.66 -20.65
C ALA A 69 18.35 25.54 -19.33
N VAL A 70 17.96 26.32 -18.35
CA VAL A 70 18.41 26.14 -16.96
C VAL A 70 17.44 25.25 -16.25
N THR A 71 17.93 24.20 -15.58
CA THR A 71 17.08 23.19 -14.95
C THR A 71 17.32 23.09 -13.44
N ALA A 72 16.28 22.71 -12.70
CA ALA A 72 16.36 22.37 -11.28
C ALA A 72 15.46 21.17 -11.00
N ALA A 73 15.94 20.22 -10.19
CA ALA A 73 15.15 19.06 -9.76
C ALA A 73 14.24 19.43 -8.59
N TRP A 74 13.10 18.77 -8.53
CA TRP A 74 12.18 18.79 -7.39
C TRP A 74 11.41 17.48 -7.32
N SER A 75 10.72 17.22 -6.22
CA SER A 75 9.98 15.97 -6.06
C SER A 75 8.71 16.15 -5.24
N ILE A 76 7.77 15.24 -5.45
CA ILE A 76 6.61 15.04 -4.61
C ILE A 76 6.80 13.69 -3.90
N SER A 77 6.86 13.72 -2.58
CA SER A 77 7.00 12.51 -1.76
C SER A 77 5.70 11.73 -1.70
N LYS A 78 5.79 10.40 -1.51
CA LYS A 78 4.62 9.58 -1.21
C LYS A 78 3.95 10.02 0.09
N ALA A 79 2.61 9.90 0.13
CA ALA A 79 1.83 10.11 1.33
C ALA A 79 1.82 8.85 2.24
N THR A 80 1.60 9.04 3.52
CA THR A 80 1.29 7.95 4.45
C THR A 80 -0.18 7.59 4.38
N GLN A 81 -0.50 6.35 4.72
CA GLN A 81 -1.86 5.82 4.84
C GLN A 81 -2.12 5.39 6.28
N GLU A 82 -3.37 5.49 6.72
CA GLU A 82 -3.81 4.92 7.99
C GLU A 82 -3.98 3.40 7.88
N ALA A 83 -3.85 2.68 9.00
CA ALA A 83 -4.13 1.24 9.03
C ALA A 83 -5.57 0.94 8.62
N PRO A 84 -5.84 -0.19 7.93
CA PRO A 84 -7.20 -0.61 7.64
C PRO A 84 -8.05 -0.74 8.90
N ASN A 85 -9.31 -0.36 8.80
CA ASN A 85 -10.31 -0.54 9.85
C ASN A 85 -11.50 -1.36 9.33
N GLY A 86 -12.34 -1.85 10.24
CA GLY A 86 -13.53 -2.63 9.87
C GLY A 86 -13.22 -4.06 9.40
N LEU A 87 -12.01 -4.57 9.64
CA LEU A 87 -11.65 -5.95 9.37
C LEU A 87 -12.37 -6.89 10.34
N VAL A 88 -12.96 -7.97 9.83
CA VAL A 88 -13.65 -8.97 10.64
C VAL A 88 -13.15 -10.36 10.29
N GLY A 89 -12.61 -11.08 11.28
CA GLY A 89 -12.25 -12.48 11.16
C GLY A 89 -13.46 -13.38 11.44
N VAL A 90 -13.68 -14.34 10.56
CA VAL A 90 -14.74 -15.37 10.69
C VAL A 90 -14.05 -16.72 10.85
N ALA A 91 -14.36 -17.42 11.95
CA ALA A 91 -13.77 -18.72 12.26
C ALA A 91 -14.12 -19.78 11.20
N PRO A 92 -13.27 -20.79 11.01
CA PRO A 92 -13.62 -22.00 10.27
C PRO A 92 -14.85 -22.69 10.86
N THR A 93 -15.53 -23.52 10.06
CA THR A 93 -16.70 -24.26 10.50
C THR A 93 -16.40 -25.21 11.67
N ILE A 94 -15.24 -25.85 11.63
CA ILE A 94 -14.79 -26.81 12.65
C ILE A 94 -13.36 -26.48 13.12
N GLU A 95 -13.02 -26.90 14.32
CA GLU A 95 -11.67 -26.82 14.89
C GLU A 95 -10.65 -27.48 13.94
N GLY A 96 -9.57 -26.74 13.62
CA GLY A 96 -8.55 -27.21 12.67
C GLY A 96 -8.97 -27.10 11.20
N GLY A 97 -10.14 -26.56 10.90
CA GLY A 97 -10.58 -26.27 9.53
C GLY A 97 -9.78 -25.12 8.88
N SER A 98 -9.94 -25.00 7.57
CA SER A 98 -9.28 -23.95 6.76
C SER A 98 -10.28 -23.20 5.88
N ASP A 99 -11.55 -23.18 6.26
CA ASP A 99 -12.65 -22.46 5.61
C ASP A 99 -12.99 -21.13 6.31
N GLY A 100 -12.09 -20.67 7.19
CA GLY A 100 -12.18 -19.34 7.80
C GLY A 100 -11.95 -18.22 6.77
N ARG A 101 -12.34 -17.01 7.14
CA ARG A 101 -12.19 -15.85 6.24
C ARG A 101 -12.01 -14.55 7.00
N ILE A 102 -11.51 -13.55 6.30
CA ILE A 102 -11.46 -12.15 6.74
C ILE A 102 -12.28 -11.33 5.76
N THR A 103 -13.21 -10.51 6.27
CA THR A 103 -14.01 -9.57 5.48
C THR A 103 -13.58 -8.13 5.76
N GLY A 104 -14.03 -7.18 4.92
CA GLY A 104 -13.67 -5.77 5.05
C GLY A 104 -12.37 -5.39 4.37
N VAL A 105 -11.82 -6.27 3.52
CA VAL A 105 -10.64 -5.99 2.69
C VAL A 105 -11.03 -5.42 1.33
N THR A 106 -10.05 -4.90 0.63
CA THR A 106 -10.17 -4.42 -0.76
C THR A 106 -8.96 -4.90 -1.58
N ASP A 107 -9.05 -4.79 -2.89
CA ASP A 107 -7.97 -5.11 -3.84
C ASP A 107 -6.72 -4.21 -3.73
N LYS A 108 -6.78 -3.16 -2.91
CA LYS A 108 -5.63 -2.31 -2.57
C LYS A 108 -4.88 -2.77 -1.33
N MET A 109 -5.38 -3.80 -0.68
CA MET A 109 -4.80 -4.35 0.55
C MET A 109 -3.99 -5.60 0.25
N GLU A 110 -3.14 -5.93 1.21
CA GLU A 110 -2.36 -7.16 1.25
C GLU A 110 -2.36 -7.71 2.68
N TYR A 111 -2.23 -9.02 2.81
CA TYR A 111 -2.31 -9.70 4.10
C TYR A 111 -1.20 -10.72 4.28
N ARG A 112 -0.95 -11.08 5.52
CA ARG A 112 -0.09 -12.21 5.93
C ARG A 112 -0.58 -12.81 7.25
N MET A 113 -0.27 -14.06 7.49
CA MET A 113 -0.41 -14.65 8.82
C MET A 113 0.71 -14.16 9.75
N ALA A 114 0.44 -14.08 11.04
CA ALA A 114 1.47 -13.76 12.03
C ALA A 114 2.61 -14.79 11.95
N GLY A 115 3.84 -14.30 11.79
CA GLY A 115 5.03 -15.14 11.59
C GLY A 115 5.49 -15.27 10.14
N ASP A 116 4.63 -14.99 9.16
CA ASP A 116 5.03 -14.97 7.75
C ASP A 116 5.88 -13.75 7.43
N GLY A 117 6.87 -13.92 6.56
CA GLY A 117 7.80 -12.85 6.16
C GLY A 117 7.32 -12.00 4.98
N SER A 118 6.25 -12.41 4.28
CA SER A 118 5.76 -11.75 3.06
C SER A 118 4.24 -11.56 3.07
N TYR A 119 3.79 -10.51 2.38
CA TYR A 119 2.37 -10.24 2.17
C TYR A 119 1.88 -10.85 0.87
N THR A 120 0.60 -11.22 0.87
CA THR A 120 -0.15 -11.68 -0.31
C THR A 120 -1.21 -10.63 -0.63
N ALA A 121 -1.32 -10.25 -1.89
CA ALA A 121 -2.35 -9.28 -2.32
C ALA A 121 -3.76 -9.83 -2.09
N CYS A 122 -4.64 -8.99 -1.58
CA CYS A 122 -6.06 -9.30 -1.47
C CYS A 122 -6.72 -9.24 -2.86
N VAL A 123 -7.72 -10.11 -3.07
CA VAL A 123 -8.54 -10.11 -4.28
C VAL A 123 -10.01 -10.04 -3.86
N GLY A 124 -10.68 -8.98 -4.28
CA GLY A 124 -12.09 -8.75 -3.92
C GLY A 124 -12.26 -8.16 -2.51
N THR A 125 -13.35 -8.54 -1.82
CA THR A 125 -13.77 -7.94 -0.56
C THR A 125 -13.61 -8.85 0.66
N GLU A 126 -13.13 -10.06 0.46
CA GLU A 126 -12.83 -11.03 1.52
C GLU A 126 -11.64 -11.92 1.15
N ILE A 127 -10.97 -12.42 2.16
CA ILE A 127 -9.89 -13.41 2.07
C ILE A 127 -10.48 -14.71 2.57
N GLU A 128 -10.45 -15.74 1.75
CA GLU A 128 -11.04 -17.04 2.06
C GLU A 128 -9.96 -18.11 2.32
N ASN A 129 -10.42 -19.29 2.75
CA ASN A 129 -9.59 -20.47 2.97
C ASN A 129 -8.50 -20.24 4.03
N LEU A 130 -8.85 -19.56 5.11
CA LEU A 130 -7.95 -19.27 6.20
C LEU A 130 -8.10 -20.28 7.34
N SER A 131 -6.99 -20.67 7.93
CA SER A 131 -6.95 -21.36 9.22
C SER A 131 -7.12 -20.37 10.38
N ALA A 132 -7.46 -20.86 11.55
CA ALA A 132 -7.45 -20.07 12.78
C ALA A 132 -6.04 -19.47 13.02
N GLY A 133 -6.02 -18.20 13.45
CA GLY A 133 -4.77 -17.50 13.73
C GLY A 133 -4.90 -15.99 13.71
N ASN A 134 -3.80 -15.32 13.98
CA ASN A 134 -3.70 -13.86 13.87
C ASN A 134 -3.17 -13.50 12.50
N TYR A 135 -3.79 -12.52 11.88
CA TYR A 135 -3.44 -12.00 10.57
C TYR A 135 -3.18 -10.49 10.65
N PHE A 136 -2.31 -10.05 9.77
CA PHE A 136 -2.03 -8.64 9.55
C PHE A 136 -2.49 -8.28 8.15
N VAL A 137 -3.22 -7.17 8.05
CA VAL A 137 -3.72 -6.63 6.78
C VAL A 137 -3.30 -5.17 6.70
N ARG A 138 -2.81 -4.74 5.55
CA ARG A 138 -2.46 -3.34 5.32
C ARG A 138 -2.81 -2.91 3.90
N TYR A 139 -2.90 -1.63 3.66
CA TYR A 139 -2.84 -1.09 2.31
C TYR A 139 -1.43 -1.29 1.76
N GLY A 140 -1.34 -1.86 0.58
CA GLY A 140 -0.07 -2.02 -0.12
C GLY A 140 0.55 -0.69 -0.52
N GLU A 141 1.86 -0.68 -0.74
CA GLU A 141 2.54 0.47 -1.32
C GLU A 141 2.14 0.64 -2.79
N ASP A 142 1.87 1.87 -3.20
CA ASP A 142 1.61 2.22 -4.59
C ASP A 142 2.52 3.38 -5.07
N GLN A 143 2.25 3.94 -6.23
CA GLN A 143 3.02 5.08 -6.76
C GLN A 143 2.97 6.28 -5.80
N ASN A 144 1.83 6.52 -5.16
CA ASN A 144 1.54 7.75 -4.45
C ASN A 144 1.56 7.61 -2.92
N HIS A 145 1.57 6.36 -2.42
CA HIS A 145 1.50 6.07 -1.00
C HIS A 145 2.55 5.06 -0.56
N PHE A 146 3.08 5.25 0.64
CA PHE A 146 3.77 4.19 1.37
C PHE A 146 2.76 3.14 1.82
N ALA A 147 3.23 1.90 2.06
CA ALA A 147 2.38 0.91 2.73
C ALA A 147 1.91 1.44 4.08
N SER A 148 0.65 1.15 4.43
CA SER A 148 0.10 1.55 5.73
C SER A 148 0.71 0.73 6.88
N PRO A 149 0.54 1.16 8.13
CA PRO A 149 0.64 0.28 9.28
C PRO A 149 -0.33 -0.90 9.16
N ASP A 150 -0.03 -2.00 9.86
CA ASP A 150 -0.87 -3.18 9.90
C ASP A 150 -2.16 -2.94 10.69
N GLY A 151 -3.29 -3.42 10.16
CA GLY A 151 -4.48 -3.72 10.92
C GLY A 151 -4.44 -5.18 11.37
N GLU A 152 -4.61 -5.42 12.65
CA GLU A 152 -4.63 -6.79 13.22
C GLU A 152 -6.04 -7.36 13.18
N VAL A 153 -6.16 -8.64 12.81
CA VAL A 153 -7.43 -9.37 12.82
C VAL A 153 -7.19 -10.83 13.21
N THR A 154 -8.05 -11.35 14.07
CA THR A 154 -8.01 -12.76 14.50
C THR A 154 -9.10 -13.55 13.80
N VAL A 155 -8.72 -14.63 13.15
CA VAL A 155 -9.61 -15.72 12.73
C VAL A 155 -9.64 -16.71 13.88
N GLY A 156 -10.77 -16.78 14.58
CA GLY A 156 -10.93 -17.65 15.76
C GLY A 156 -10.92 -19.13 15.41
N ASP A 157 -10.87 -19.99 16.42
CA ASP A 157 -11.03 -21.43 16.24
C ASP A 157 -12.45 -21.76 15.79
N GLY A 158 -12.59 -22.82 15.00
CA GLY A 158 -13.88 -23.35 14.60
C GLY A 158 -14.57 -24.08 15.76
N THR A 159 -15.78 -24.60 15.48
CA THR A 159 -16.52 -25.41 16.47
C THR A 159 -15.72 -26.65 16.84
N PRO A 160 -15.50 -26.93 18.12
CA PRO A 160 -14.81 -28.15 18.54
C PRO A 160 -15.49 -29.41 17.98
N LEU A 161 -14.69 -30.34 17.52
CA LEU A 161 -15.20 -31.66 17.09
C LEU A 161 -15.80 -32.42 18.28
N ALA A 162 -16.97 -33.01 18.06
CA ALA A 162 -17.63 -33.80 19.08
C ALA A 162 -16.80 -35.03 19.50
N ASP A 163 -16.83 -35.38 20.77
CA ASP A 163 -16.22 -36.59 21.28
C ASP A 163 -17.15 -37.79 21.02
N CYS A 164 -16.65 -38.80 20.31
CA CYS A 164 -17.33 -40.05 20.08
C CYS A 164 -16.77 -41.13 21.02
N ALA A 165 -17.60 -41.67 21.88
CA ALA A 165 -17.24 -42.80 22.72
C ALA A 165 -17.47 -44.14 21.98
N ILE A 166 -16.37 -44.85 21.72
CA ILE A 166 -16.41 -46.20 21.15
C ILE A 166 -16.54 -47.20 22.33
N THR A 167 -17.67 -47.84 22.47
CA THR A 167 -17.88 -48.93 23.44
C THR A 167 -17.72 -50.27 22.75
N PHE A 168 -16.90 -51.10 23.31
CA PHE A 168 -16.70 -52.46 22.79
C PHE A 168 -17.60 -53.46 23.52
N ASN A 169 -18.37 -54.22 22.74
CA ASN A 169 -19.19 -55.30 23.29
C ASN A 169 -18.50 -56.66 23.03
N ALA A 170 -18.29 -57.43 24.07
CA ALA A 170 -17.58 -58.72 23.98
C ALA A 170 -18.37 -59.83 23.23
N GLY A 171 -19.61 -59.58 22.78
CA GLY A 171 -20.40 -60.49 21.93
C GLY A 171 -20.56 -61.90 22.49
N GLY A 172 -20.59 -62.06 23.83
CA GLY A 172 -20.72 -63.35 24.51
C GLY A 172 -19.39 -63.99 24.96
N GLY A 173 -18.26 -63.35 24.68
CA GLY A 173 -16.94 -63.74 25.23
C GLY A 173 -16.71 -63.19 26.64
N SER A 174 -15.84 -63.80 27.42
CA SER A 174 -15.42 -63.28 28.72
C SER A 174 -14.26 -62.30 28.55
N GLY A 175 -14.49 -61.02 28.84
CA GLY A 175 -13.48 -59.97 28.82
C GLY A 175 -14.17 -58.57 28.71
N SER A 176 -13.57 -57.54 29.29
CA SER A 176 -13.96 -56.17 29.12
C SER A 176 -12.85 -55.40 28.41
N MET A 177 -13.18 -54.68 27.37
CA MET A 177 -12.25 -53.67 26.77
C MET A 177 -12.69 -52.28 27.27
N GLU A 178 -11.69 -51.47 27.61
CA GLU A 178 -11.98 -50.11 28.01
C GLU A 178 -12.54 -49.31 26.78
N SER A 179 -13.49 -48.44 27.08
CA SER A 179 -14.03 -47.51 26.08
C SER A 179 -12.92 -46.55 25.63
N LYS A 180 -12.87 -46.23 24.36
CA LYS A 180 -11.96 -45.23 23.80
C LYS A 180 -12.75 -44.02 23.30
N THR A 181 -12.38 -42.83 23.75
CA THR A 181 -12.90 -41.59 23.22
C THR A 181 -12.04 -41.14 22.02
N VAL A 182 -12.69 -40.82 20.93
CA VAL A 182 -12.03 -40.25 19.71
C VAL A 182 -12.83 -39.03 19.27
N LYS A 183 -12.18 -38.07 18.70
CA LYS A 183 -12.87 -36.92 18.08
C LYS A 183 -13.48 -37.35 16.75
N GLU A 184 -14.66 -36.78 16.43
CA GLU A 184 -15.35 -36.99 15.16
C GLU A 184 -14.41 -36.54 14.00
N GLY A 185 -14.32 -37.37 12.93
CA GLY A 185 -13.50 -37.05 11.75
C GLY A 185 -12.02 -37.36 11.88
N THR A 186 -11.54 -37.94 12.99
CA THR A 186 -10.14 -38.45 13.08
C THR A 186 -10.10 -39.93 12.66
N ASN A 187 -9.20 -40.26 11.73
CA ASN A 187 -8.89 -41.64 11.32
C ASN A 187 -7.84 -42.28 12.22
#